data_dafbd5b5776b12a84a554f316df84b38
#
_entry.id   dafbd5b5776b12a84a554f316df84b38
#
_cell.length_a   1.000
_cell.length_b   1.000
_cell.length_c   1.000
_cell.angle_alpha   90.00
_cell.angle_beta   90.00
_cell.angle_gamma   90.00
#
_symmetry.space_group_name_H-M   'P 1'
#
loop_
_entity.id
_entity.type
_entity.pdbx_description
1 polymer ?
#
loop_
_entity_poly.entity_id
_entity_poly.type
_entity_poly.pdbx_seq_one_letter_code
_entity_poly.pdbx_strand_id
1 'polypeptide(L)'
;MGKLIGEGITFDDVLLVPAFSEVIANDVDTRTRLTNKIQLNIPLMSASMDTVTEHRMAIAMARQGGIGIIHKNMSIEEQAEEVDKVKRSENGVITDPFSLSPEHTIQDADDLMAKYRISGVPITEGTKLVGIITNRDLKFETDFSKKIKESMTSEGLVTAKEGITLEEAKQILGKARKEKLPIVDDDFNLKGLITIKDIEKQIKYPQSAKDEQGRLLCGAGVGITGNMMERVDALVNAHVDVIVVDSAHGHSKNILEAVKKIKAKYPNLQVIAGNIATGAAAKALIEAGADAVKVGIGPGSICTTRIVAGIGVPQISAIMDCYAVAKEYGIPVIADGGIKYSGDMTKALAAGANVCMMGSMFAGCDEAPGTFELFQGRKYKVYRGMGSIAAMENGSKDRYFQENAKKLVPEGVEGRVAYKGHLEDTVFQLMGGLRSGMGYCGAEDIETLKTTGRFVKISAASLKESHPHDIHITKEAPNYSVDE
;
A
#
# COMPACT_ATOMS: atom_id res chain seq x y z
N MET A 1 -12.29 37.41 17.25
CA MET A 1 -12.64 36.57 18.40
C MET A 1 -12.81 35.11 17.90
N GLY A 2 -12.04 34.17 18.45
CA GLY A 2 -12.17 32.75 18.12
C GLY A 2 -13.57 32.23 18.45
N LYS A 3 -14.07 31.25 17.67
CA LYS A 3 -15.39 30.66 17.87
C LYS A 3 -15.23 29.19 18.27
N LEU A 4 -15.97 28.75 19.27
CA LEU A 4 -16.18 27.34 19.55
C LEU A 4 -17.24 26.82 18.56
N ILE A 5 -16.86 25.88 17.67
CA ILE A 5 -17.72 25.35 16.59
C ILE A 5 -18.40 24.01 16.95
N GLY A 6 -17.98 23.37 18.04
CA GLY A 6 -18.58 22.12 18.48
C GLY A 6 -17.64 21.30 19.36
N GLU A 7 -18.05 20.07 19.60
CA GLU A 7 -17.31 19.05 20.32
C GLU A 7 -16.66 18.07 19.33
N GLY A 8 -15.37 17.78 19.52
CA GLY A 8 -14.65 16.81 18.71
C GLY A 8 -14.70 15.42 19.32
N ILE A 9 -14.89 14.39 18.47
CA ILE A 9 -15.04 12.99 18.87
C ILE A 9 -13.95 12.16 18.19
N THR A 10 -13.24 11.35 18.99
CA THR A 10 -12.28 10.36 18.50
C THR A 10 -12.77 8.93 18.70
N PHE A 11 -11.96 7.93 18.32
CA PHE A 11 -12.32 6.51 18.41
C PHE A 11 -12.67 6.07 19.84
N ASP A 12 -11.96 6.60 20.83
CA ASP A 12 -12.16 6.25 22.24
C ASP A 12 -13.42 6.89 22.86
N ASP A 13 -14.06 7.85 22.18
CA ASP A 13 -15.26 8.53 22.66
C ASP A 13 -16.56 7.84 22.25
N VAL A 14 -16.50 6.82 21.39
CA VAL A 14 -17.69 6.20 20.82
C VAL A 14 -17.58 4.69 20.74
N LEU A 15 -18.74 4.01 20.76
CA LEU A 15 -18.91 2.63 20.36
C LEU A 15 -19.97 2.53 19.27
N LEU A 16 -19.89 1.51 18.41
CA LEU A 16 -20.96 1.15 17.49
C LEU A 16 -22.04 0.36 18.23
N VAL A 17 -23.29 0.71 17.98
CA VAL A 17 -24.45 0.05 18.58
C VAL A 17 -24.75 -1.23 17.79
N PRO A 18 -24.84 -2.40 18.43
CA PRO A 18 -25.25 -3.63 17.74
C PRO A 18 -26.63 -3.50 17.11
N ALA A 19 -26.82 -4.13 15.96
CA ALA A 19 -28.09 -4.15 15.25
C ALA A 19 -28.54 -5.59 14.99
N PHE A 20 -29.80 -5.77 14.58
CA PHE A 20 -30.24 -7.05 14.03
C PHE A 20 -29.38 -7.45 12.85
N SER A 21 -28.95 -8.69 12.83
CA SER A 21 -28.02 -9.18 11.80
C SER A 21 -28.47 -10.55 11.28
N GLU A 22 -28.52 -10.67 9.97
CA GLU A 22 -28.59 -11.94 9.25
C GLU A 22 -27.25 -12.26 8.56
N VAL A 23 -26.21 -11.44 8.84
CA VAL A 23 -24.90 -11.52 8.21
C VAL A 23 -23.96 -12.38 9.05
N ILE A 24 -23.36 -13.38 8.41
CA ILE A 24 -22.28 -14.19 9.00
C ILE A 24 -20.96 -13.48 8.77
N ALA A 25 -20.15 -13.30 9.82
CA ALA A 25 -18.91 -12.54 9.76
C ALA A 25 -17.94 -12.97 8.63
N ASN A 26 -17.94 -14.26 8.25
CA ASN A 26 -17.09 -14.77 7.18
C ASN A 26 -17.59 -14.44 5.76
N ASP A 27 -18.85 -14.08 5.62
CA ASP A 27 -19.52 -13.85 4.34
C ASP A 27 -19.58 -12.36 3.95
N VAL A 28 -19.12 -11.46 4.85
CA VAL A 28 -19.12 -10.02 4.56
C VAL A 28 -18.15 -9.67 3.44
N ASP A 29 -18.57 -8.78 2.57
CA ASP A 29 -17.73 -8.22 1.51
C ASP A 29 -16.89 -7.04 2.05
N THR A 30 -15.58 -7.23 2.09
CA THR A 30 -14.63 -6.22 2.56
C THR A 30 -14.02 -5.38 1.44
N ARG A 31 -14.42 -5.62 0.17
CA ARG A 31 -13.96 -4.83 -0.98
C ARG A 31 -14.40 -3.37 -0.82
N THR A 32 -13.52 -2.47 -1.25
CA THR A 32 -13.76 -1.04 -1.12
C THR A 32 -13.10 -0.27 -2.25
N ARG A 33 -13.58 0.95 -2.49
CA ARG A 33 -12.96 1.86 -3.44
C ARG A 33 -11.84 2.64 -2.77
N LEU A 34 -10.63 2.59 -3.35
CA LEU A 34 -9.53 3.47 -2.99
C LEU A 34 -9.68 4.84 -3.69
N THR A 35 -10.01 4.79 -4.99
CA THR A 35 -10.34 5.92 -5.84
C THR A 35 -11.52 5.55 -6.72
N ASN A 36 -11.91 6.44 -7.63
CA ASN A 36 -12.98 6.11 -8.58
C ASN A 36 -12.63 4.98 -9.55
N LYS A 37 -11.34 4.71 -9.77
CA LYS A 37 -10.87 3.69 -10.73
C LYS A 37 -10.15 2.51 -10.06
N ILE A 38 -9.75 2.63 -8.80
CA ILE A 38 -9.01 1.59 -8.09
C ILE A 38 -9.88 1.02 -6.98
N GLN A 39 -10.07 -0.29 -7.01
CA GLN A 39 -10.73 -1.07 -5.97
C GLN A 39 -9.70 -1.90 -5.20
N LEU A 40 -9.86 -2.00 -3.89
CA LEU A 40 -9.10 -2.89 -3.01
C LEU A 40 -10.00 -4.03 -2.52
N ASN A 41 -9.39 -5.18 -2.22
CA ASN A 41 -10.11 -6.33 -1.68
C ASN A 41 -10.26 -6.26 -0.15
N ILE A 42 -9.42 -5.46 0.51
CA ILE A 42 -9.51 -5.12 1.93
C ILE A 42 -9.28 -3.62 2.14
N PRO A 43 -9.89 -2.98 3.14
CA PRO A 43 -9.80 -1.53 3.34
C PRO A 43 -8.53 -1.09 4.06
N LEU A 44 -7.36 -1.65 3.69
CA LEU A 44 -6.09 -1.41 4.35
C LEU A 44 -5.06 -0.77 3.42
N MET A 45 -4.35 0.22 3.96
CA MET A 45 -3.27 0.93 3.29
C MET A 45 -2.11 1.13 4.27
N SER A 46 -0.88 0.80 3.87
CA SER A 46 0.31 1.11 4.66
C SER A 46 0.82 2.52 4.38
N ALA A 47 1.19 3.23 5.45
CA ALA A 47 1.53 4.66 5.40
C ALA A 47 2.84 4.94 4.66
N SER A 48 2.89 6.09 3.97
CA SER A 48 4.05 6.61 3.26
C SER A 48 5.13 7.17 4.21
N MET A 49 5.66 6.29 5.06
CA MET A 49 6.65 6.64 6.09
C MET A 49 7.91 5.81 5.93
N ASP A 50 9.07 6.41 6.16
CA ASP A 50 10.37 5.80 5.93
C ASP A 50 10.75 4.64 6.88
N THR A 51 9.90 4.38 7.88
CA THR A 51 9.98 3.21 8.76
C THR A 51 8.79 2.25 8.58
N VAL A 52 7.95 2.45 7.56
CA VAL A 52 6.75 1.65 7.33
C VAL A 52 6.72 1.00 5.95
N THR A 53 6.84 1.77 4.86
CA THR A 53 6.53 1.27 3.52
C THR A 53 7.65 1.50 2.51
N GLU A 54 8.34 0.44 2.18
CA GLU A 54 9.14 0.23 0.96
C GLU A 54 8.59 -0.98 0.20
N HIS A 55 9.28 -1.45 -0.86
CA HIS A 55 8.77 -2.52 -1.72
C HIS A 55 8.33 -3.79 -0.96
N ARG A 56 9.04 -4.21 0.10
CA ARG A 56 8.68 -5.43 0.85
C ARG A 56 7.29 -5.31 1.50
N MET A 57 7.04 -4.19 2.18
CA MET A 57 5.74 -3.90 2.80
C MET A 57 4.66 -3.73 1.74
N ALA A 58 4.93 -3.00 0.65
CA ALA A 58 3.97 -2.76 -0.42
C ALA A 58 3.56 -4.07 -1.11
N ILE A 59 4.51 -4.97 -1.39
CA ILE A 59 4.24 -6.31 -1.93
C ILE A 59 3.37 -7.12 -0.97
N ALA A 60 3.73 -7.19 0.31
CA ALA A 60 3.00 -7.96 1.30
C ALA A 60 1.57 -7.42 1.48
N MET A 61 1.39 -6.10 1.54
CA MET A 61 0.08 -5.46 1.67
C MET A 61 -0.80 -5.73 0.45
N ALA A 62 -0.27 -5.59 -0.77
CA ALA A 62 -1.01 -5.87 -1.99
C ALA A 62 -1.41 -7.35 -2.12
N ARG A 63 -0.57 -8.29 -1.67
CA ARG A 63 -0.88 -9.72 -1.59
C ARG A 63 -2.06 -10.02 -0.68
N GLN A 64 -2.21 -9.27 0.39
CA GLN A 64 -3.36 -9.38 1.30
C GLN A 64 -4.63 -8.68 0.75
N GLY A 65 -4.53 -7.94 -0.36
CA GLY A 65 -5.66 -7.25 -0.99
C GLY A 65 -5.76 -5.76 -0.69
N GLY A 66 -4.81 -5.21 0.06
CA GLY A 66 -4.67 -3.78 0.32
C GLY A 66 -3.68 -3.08 -0.63
N ILE A 67 -3.10 -1.96 -0.22
CA ILE A 67 -2.09 -1.24 -1.00
C ILE A 67 -1.03 -0.62 -0.09
N GLY A 68 0.23 -0.65 -0.53
CA GLY A 68 1.32 0.07 0.12
C GLY A 68 1.66 1.36 -0.61
N ILE A 69 1.96 2.42 0.16
CA ILE A 69 2.39 3.71 -0.37
C ILE A 69 3.88 3.91 -0.08
N ILE A 70 4.70 3.80 -1.11
CA ILE A 70 6.16 4.00 -1.01
C ILE A 70 6.46 5.42 -0.56
N HIS A 71 7.28 5.56 0.47
CA HIS A 71 7.65 6.88 1.00
C HIS A 71 8.61 7.65 0.05
N LYS A 72 8.71 8.97 0.24
CA LYS A 72 9.52 9.85 -0.60
C LYS A 72 10.88 10.24 0.00
N ASN A 73 11.23 9.76 1.19
CA ASN A 73 12.52 10.05 1.85
C ASN A 73 13.66 9.24 1.22
N MET A 74 13.81 9.38 -0.07
CA MET A 74 14.83 8.76 -0.92
C MET A 74 14.93 9.55 -2.23
N SER A 75 15.92 9.28 -3.06
CA SER A 75 16.06 9.91 -4.37
C SER A 75 14.85 9.58 -5.28
N ILE A 76 14.71 10.30 -6.38
CA ILE A 76 13.66 10.04 -7.38
C ILE A 76 13.85 8.64 -7.98
N GLU A 77 15.09 8.32 -8.31
CA GLU A 77 15.47 7.04 -8.91
C GLU A 77 15.22 5.86 -7.97
N GLU A 78 15.62 6.00 -6.69
CA GLU A 78 15.38 4.97 -5.67
C GLU A 78 13.89 4.71 -5.46
N GLN A 79 13.06 5.77 -5.38
CA GLN A 79 11.62 5.61 -5.21
C GLN A 79 10.97 4.94 -6.44
N ALA A 80 11.38 5.32 -7.64
CA ALA A 80 10.92 4.68 -8.87
C ALA A 80 11.35 3.20 -8.93
N GLU A 81 12.58 2.87 -8.48
CA GLU A 81 13.04 1.48 -8.37
C GLU A 81 12.23 0.68 -7.34
N GLU A 82 11.88 1.27 -6.21
CA GLU A 82 11.00 0.63 -5.22
C GLU A 82 9.62 0.29 -5.80
N VAL A 83 9.02 1.21 -6.57
CA VAL A 83 7.76 0.96 -7.29
C VAL A 83 7.95 -0.15 -8.34
N ASP A 84 9.00 -0.10 -9.15
CA ASP A 84 9.31 -1.12 -10.16
C ASP A 84 9.47 -2.53 -9.54
N LYS A 85 10.14 -2.63 -8.37
CA LYS A 85 10.23 -3.90 -7.61
C LYS A 85 8.86 -4.46 -7.25
N VAL A 86 7.91 -3.62 -6.87
CA VAL A 86 6.53 -4.06 -6.57
C VAL A 86 5.85 -4.52 -7.86
N LYS A 87 5.89 -3.72 -8.91
CA LYS A 87 5.23 -4.02 -10.19
C LYS A 87 5.77 -5.28 -10.86
N ARG A 88 7.05 -5.61 -10.66
CA ARG A 88 7.68 -6.83 -11.19
C ARG A 88 7.57 -8.04 -10.26
N SER A 89 7.11 -7.87 -9.02
CA SER A 89 7.07 -8.97 -8.04
C SER A 89 6.06 -10.07 -8.39
N GLU A 90 4.98 -9.72 -9.05
CA GLU A 90 3.96 -10.63 -9.55
C GLU A 90 3.39 -10.12 -10.87
N ASN A 91 3.27 -11.05 -11.81
CA ASN A 91 2.65 -10.81 -13.08
C ASN A 91 1.70 -11.98 -13.38
N GLY A 92 0.57 -11.67 -14.00
CA GLY A 92 -0.26 -12.73 -14.60
C GLY A 92 0.45 -13.24 -15.85
N VAL A 93 0.50 -12.40 -16.87
CA VAL A 93 1.35 -12.54 -18.04
C VAL A 93 2.34 -11.37 -18.03
N ILE A 94 3.63 -11.65 -18.03
CA ILE A 94 4.66 -10.61 -18.22
C ILE A 94 4.56 -10.16 -19.67
N THR A 95 3.94 -8.99 -19.91
CA THR A 95 3.66 -8.50 -21.27
C THR A 95 4.85 -7.90 -22.00
N ASP A 96 5.93 -7.61 -21.28
CA ASP A 96 7.21 -7.12 -21.85
C ASP A 96 8.36 -7.82 -21.12
N PRO A 97 8.56 -9.12 -21.39
CA PRO A 97 9.61 -9.88 -20.74
C PRO A 97 11.00 -9.43 -21.24
N PHE A 98 11.96 -9.35 -20.31
CA PHE A 98 13.34 -9.22 -20.72
C PHE A 98 13.70 -10.29 -21.72
N SER A 99 14.34 -9.92 -22.83
CA SER A 99 14.86 -10.83 -23.81
C SER A 99 16.30 -10.45 -24.19
N LEU A 100 17.07 -11.42 -24.65
CA LEU A 100 18.43 -11.23 -25.15
C LEU A 100 18.53 -11.82 -26.56
N SER A 101 19.53 -11.36 -27.33
CA SER A 101 19.84 -11.94 -28.63
C SER A 101 20.72 -13.20 -28.46
N PRO A 102 20.66 -14.18 -29.38
CA PRO A 102 21.56 -15.34 -29.39
C PRO A 102 23.06 -14.96 -29.42
N GLU A 103 23.35 -13.74 -29.85
CA GLU A 103 24.73 -13.23 -29.95
C GLU A 103 25.28 -12.59 -28.67
N HIS A 104 24.43 -12.37 -27.67
CA HIS A 104 24.89 -11.99 -26.32
C HIS A 104 25.66 -13.15 -25.68
N THR A 105 26.44 -12.81 -24.64
CA THR A 105 27.21 -13.80 -23.89
C THR A 105 26.38 -14.43 -22.78
N ILE A 106 26.80 -15.58 -22.29
CA ILE A 106 26.21 -16.21 -21.09
C ILE A 106 26.37 -15.30 -19.88
N GLN A 107 27.45 -14.50 -19.79
CA GLN A 107 27.65 -13.50 -18.75
C GLN A 107 26.54 -12.44 -18.79
N ASP A 108 26.14 -11.94 -19.96
CA ASP A 108 25.04 -10.98 -20.08
C ASP A 108 23.74 -11.55 -19.56
N ALA A 109 23.51 -12.85 -19.80
CA ALA A 109 22.30 -13.52 -19.26
C ALA A 109 22.35 -13.70 -17.74
N ASP A 110 23.51 -14.07 -17.20
CA ASP A 110 23.69 -14.22 -15.74
C ASP A 110 23.55 -12.88 -15.02
N ASP A 111 24.18 -11.83 -15.52
CA ASP A 111 24.08 -10.47 -14.98
C ASP A 111 22.63 -9.97 -15.00
N LEU A 112 21.90 -10.21 -16.10
CA LEU A 112 20.49 -9.83 -16.22
C LEU A 112 19.63 -10.61 -15.20
N MET A 113 19.84 -11.92 -15.08
CA MET A 113 19.13 -12.76 -14.14
C MET A 113 19.42 -12.38 -12.70
N ALA A 114 20.67 -12.09 -12.37
CA ALA A 114 21.09 -11.65 -11.03
C ALA A 114 20.49 -10.28 -10.68
N LYS A 115 20.60 -9.31 -11.58
CA LYS A 115 20.09 -7.94 -11.40
C LYS A 115 18.59 -7.92 -11.13
N TYR A 116 17.81 -8.67 -11.90
CA TYR A 116 16.35 -8.67 -11.80
C TYR A 116 15.78 -9.85 -11.02
N ARG A 117 16.64 -10.70 -10.43
CA ARG A 117 16.27 -11.91 -9.65
C ARG A 117 15.31 -12.84 -10.41
N ILE A 118 15.51 -12.96 -11.71
CA ILE A 118 14.78 -13.87 -12.60
C ILE A 118 15.60 -15.13 -12.86
N SER A 119 14.93 -16.24 -13.17
CA SER A 119 15.57 -17.56 -13.31
C SER A 119 15.65 -18.02 -14.77
N GLY A 120 15.42 -17.14 -15.73
CA GLY A 120 15.57 -17.42 -17.15
C GLY A 120 15.00 -16.32 -18.02
N VAL A 121 15.54 -16.25 -19.23
CA VAL A 121 15.31 -15.17 -20.18
C VAL A 121 14.95 -15.78 -21.55
N PRO A 122 13.84 -15.37 -22.19
CA PRO A 122 13.57 -15.65 -23.59
C PRO A 122 14.65 -15.07 -24.49
N ILE A 123 15.00 -15.78 -25.54
CA ILE A 123 16.00 -15.37 -26.52
C ILE A 123 15.29 -15.07 -27.83
N THR A 124 15.54 -13.86 -28.39
CA THR A 124 14.85 -13.37 -29.58
C THR A 124 15.84 -12.89 -30.66
N GLU A 125 15.47 -13.09 -31.91
CA GLU A 125 16.03 -12.40 -33.06
C GLU A 125 15.04 -11.33 -33.51
N GLY A 126 15.34 -10.07 -33.22
CA GLY A 126 14.36 -9.00 -33.30
C GLY A 126 13.23 -9.25 -32.27
N THR A 127 12.01 -9.46 -32.75
CA THR A 127 10.84 -9.81 -31.90
C THR A 127 10.57 -11.32 -31.85
N LYS A 128 11.17 -12.11 -32.75
CA LYS A 128 10.89 -13.54 -32.92
C LYS A 128 11.58 -14.36 -31.87
N LEU A 129 10.81 -15.17 -31.16
CA LEU A 129 11.33 -16.12 -30.16
C LEU A 129 12.12 -17.23 -30.86
N VAL A 130 13.40 -17.40 -30.47
CA VAL A 130 14.33 -18.42 -31.03
C VAL A 130 14.84 -19.38 -29.95
N GLY A 131 14.69 -19.05 -28.68
CA GLY A 131 15.18 -19.89 -27.59
C GLY A 131 14.77 -19.39 -26.21
N ILE A 132 15.25 -20.11 -25.22
CA ILE A 132 15.18 -19.70 -23.81
C ILE A 132 16.46 -20.15 -23.09
N ILE A 133 17.00 -19.30 -22.22
CA ILE A 133 18.12 -19.66 -21.34
C ILE A 133 17.67 -19.51 -19.88
N THR A 134 18.08 -20.43 -19.03
CA THR A 134 17.64 -20.50 -17.64
C THR A 134 18.81 -20.76 -16.70
N ASN A 135 18.63 -20.52 -15.39
CA ASN A 135 19.63 -20.88 -14.38
C ASN A 135 20.05 -22.34 -14.42
N ARG A 136 19.21 -23.24 -14.95
CA ARG A 136 19.54 -24.66 -15.11
C ARG A 136 20.60 -24.84 -16.18
N ASP A 137 20.54 -24.06 -17.25
CA ASP A 137 21.50 -24.11 -18.36
C ASP A 137 22.83 -23.50 -17.90
N LEU A 138 22.79 -22.42 -17.10
CA LEU A 138 23.99 -21.75 -16.55
C LEU A 138 24.70 -22.58 -15.46
N LYS A 139 23.97 -23.43 -14.73
CA LYS A 139 24.52 -24.15 -13.57
C LYS A 139 25.72 -25.05 -13.89
N PHE A 140 25.78 -25.55 -15.11
CA PHE A 140 26.83 -26.45 -15.57
C PHE A 140 27.82 -25.79 -16.53
N GLU A 141 27.64 -24.49 -16.79
CA GLU A 141 28.55 -23.74 -17.67
C GLU A 141 29.77 -23.24 -16.89
N THR A 142 30.94 -23.36 -17.52
CA THR A 142 32.19 -22.93 -16.94
C THR A 142 32.83 -21.77 -17.71
N ASP A 143 32.36 -21.52 -18.94
CA ASP A 143 32.83 -20.44 -19.80
C ASP A 143 31.73 -19.46 -20.13
N PHE A 144 31.63 -18.41 -19.33
CA PHE A 144 30.62 -17.37 -19.48
C PHE A 144 30.87 -16.41 -20.66
N SER A 145 32.01 -16.53 -21.36
CA SER A 145 32.30 -15.76 -22.58
C SER A 145 31.61 -16.33 -23.83
N LYS A 146 31.10 -17.56 -23.77
CA LYS A 146 30.36 -18.20 -24.86
C LYS A 146 29.12 -17.42 -25.23
N LYS A 147 28.68 -17.59 -26.48
CA LYS A 147 27.40 -17.04 -26.96
C LYS A 147 26.21 -17.84 -26.39
N ILE A 148 25.12 -17.13 -26.10
CA ILE A 148 23.87 -17.73 -25.58
C ILE A 148 23.38 -18.86 -26.50
N LYS A 149 23.50 -18.70 -27.83
CA LYS A 149 23.08 -19.72 -28.80
C LYS A 149 23.72 -21.11 -28.62
N GLU A 150 24.86 -21.16 -27.93
CA GLU A 150 25.59 -22.42 -27.69
C GLU A 150 25.03 -23.22 -26.52
N SER A 151 24.31 -22.54 -25.60
CA SER A 151 23.78 -23.15 -24.35
C SER A 151 22.30 -23.01 -24.18
N MET A 152 21.60 -22.19 -24.98
CA MET A 152 20.14 -22.01 -24.89
C MET A 152 19.39 -23.26 -25.36
N THR A 153 18.19 -23.44 -24.81
CA THR A 153 17.21 -24.39 -25.37
C THR A 153 16.53 -23.73 -26.59
N SER A 154 16.75 -24.25 -27.78
CA SER A 154 16.15 -23.78 -29.06
C SER A 154 15.18 -24.77 -29.66
N GLU A 155 15.34 -26.07 -29.38
CA GLU A 155 14.45 -27.12 -29.86
C GLU A 155 13.41 -27.52 -28.83
N GLY A 156 12.21 -27.86 -29.27
CA GLY A 156 11.11 -28.31 -28.40
C GLY A 156 10.63 -27.21 -27.45
N LEU A 157 10.67 -25.96 -27.87
CA LEU A 157 10.12 -24.83 -27.11
C LEU A 157 8.64 -25.03 -26.85
N VAL A 158 8.26 -24.98 -25.58
CA VAL A 158 6.86 -24.99 -25.15
C VAL A 158 6.38 -23.56 -25.08
N THR A 159 5.40 -23.22 -25.89
CA THR A 159 4.83 -21.86 -26.00
C THR A 159 3.31 -21.91 -25.93
N ALA A 160 2.67 -20.77 -25.72
CA ALA A 160 1.23 -20.62 -25.85
C ALA A 160 0.89 -19.33 -26.60
N LYS A 161 -0.35 -19.20 -27.01
CA LYS A 161 -0.87 -18.02 -27.70
C LYS A 161 -1.37 -16.96 -26.70
N GLU A 162 -1.46 -15.71 -27.16
CA GLU A 162 -2.11 -14.64 -26.39
C GLU A 162 -3.53 -15.02 -26.01
N GLY A 163 -3.96 -14.57 -24.82
CA GLY A 163 -5.29 -14.85 -24.28
C GLY A 163 -5.42 -16.16 -23.50
N ILE A 164 -4.34 -16.93 -23.36
CA ILE A 164 -4.34 -18.13 -22.51
C ILE A 164 -4.62 -17.77 -21.06
N THR A 165 -5.44 -18.58 -20.38
CA THR A 165 -5.67 -18.47 -18.94
C THR A 165 -4.50 -19.05 -18.14
N LEU A 166 -4.33 -18.60 -16.90
CA LEU A 166 -3.27 -19.14 -16.03
C LEU A 166 -3.51 -20.61 -15.66
N GLU A 167 -4.74 -21.07 -15.62
CA GLU A 167 -5.05 -22.50 -15.39
C GLU A 167 -4.64 -23.37 -16.57
N GLU A 168 -4.91 -22.93 -17.80
CA GLU A 168 -4.42 -23.61 -19.02
C GLU A 168 -2.90 -23.58 -19.08
N ALA A 169 -2.26 -22.44 -18.77
CA ALA A 169 -0.81 -22.31 -18.69
C ALA A 169 -0.19 -23.29 -17.68
N LYS A 170 -0.82 -23.46 -16.51
CA LYS A 170 -0.42 -24.44 -15.49
C LYS A 170 -0.46 -25.87 -16.02
N GLN A 171 -1.53 -26.23 -16.75
CA GLN A 171 -1.65 -27.57 -17.35
C GLN A 171 -0.58 -27.83 -18.41
N ILE A 172 -0.27 -26.82 -19.26
CA ILE A 172 0.79 -26.92 -20.27
C ILE A 172 2.14 -27.10 -19.59
N LEU A 173 2.48 -26.21 -18.61
CA LEU A 173 3.73 -26.28 -17.87
C LEU A 173 3.90 -27.59 -17.11
N GLY A 174 2.81 -28.10 -16.49
CA GLY A 174 2.80 -29.37 -15.76
C GLY A 174 3.04 -30.56 -16.69
N LYS A 175 2.39 -30.63 -17.84
CA LYS A 175 2.59 -31.70 -18.85
C LYS A 175 4.01 -31.67 -19.42
N ALA A 176 4.51 -30.48 -19.73
CA ALA A 176 5.83 -30.28 -20.31
C ALA A 176 6.96 -30.37 -19.27
N ARG A 177 6.67 -30.35 -17.97
CA ARG A 177 7.62 -30.24 -16.85
C ARG A 177 8.57 -29.07 -17.02
N LYS A 178 8.02 -27.92 -17.43
CA LYS A 178 8.74 -26.66 -17.61
C LYS A 178 8.26 -25.64 -16.57
N GLU A 179 9.10 -24.64 -16.30
CA GLU A 179 8.81 -23.59 -15.32
C GLU A 179 8.41 -22.27 -15.97
N LYS A 180 8.61 -22.15 -17.28
CA LYS A 180 8.39 -20.93 -18.06
C LYS A 180 7.67 -21.24 -19.35
N LEU A 181 6.68 -20.39 -19.68
CA LEU A 181 5.86 -20.51 -20.87
C LEU A 181 5.88 -19.19 -21.62
N PRO A 182 6.74 -19.05 -22.66
CA PRO A 182 6.70 -17.90 -23.55
C PRO A 182 5.33 -17.84 -24.27
N ILE A 183 4.76 -16.65 -24.34
CA ILE A 183 3.54 -16.34 -25.07
C ILE A 183 3.94 -15.71 -26.40
N VAL A 184 3.42 -16.23 -27.50
CA VAL A 184 3.77 -15.80 -28.86
C VAL A 184 2.53 -15.54 -29.70
N ASP A 185 2.68 -14.66 -30.71
CA ASP A 185 1.67 -14.48 -31.76
C ASP A 185 1.78 -15.58 -32.86
N ASP A 186 0.99 -15.43 -33.93
CA ASP A 186 0.98 -16.39 -35.04
C ASP A 186 2.28 -16.40 -35.85
N ASP A 187 3.05 -15.31 -35.84
CA ASP A 187 4.36 -15.18 -36.47
C ASP A 187 5.52 -15.58 -35.55
N PHE A 188 5.19 -16.13 -34.36
CA PHE A 188 6.14 -16.54 -33.33
C PHE A 188 6.92 -15.39 -32.70
N ASN A 189 6.37 -14.16 -32.72
CA ASN A 189 6.95 -13.06 -31.99
C ASN A 189 6.59 -13.18 -30.50
N LEU A 190 7.57 -12.89 -29.65
CA LEU A 190 7.41 -12.90 -28.21
C LEU A 190 6.46 -11.78 -27.77
N LYS A 191 5.37 -12.13 -27.09
CA LYS A 191 4.36 -11.21 -26.55
C LYS A 191 4.29 -11.22 -25.03
N GLY A 192 4.79 -12.28 -24.42
CA GLY A 192 4.75 -12.38 -22.98
C GLY A 192 5.48 -13.61 -22.45
N LEU A 193 5.49 -13.71 -21.13
CA LEU A 193 6.05 -14.84 -20.39
C LEU A 193 5.17 -15.15 -19.19
N ILE A 194 4.81 -16.41 -18.99
CA ILE A 194 4.17 -16.90 -17.75
C ILE A 194 5.18 -17.83 -17.05
N THR A 195 5.31 -17.69 -15.72
CA THR A 195 6.13 -18.61 -14.94
C THR A 195 5.27 -19.41 -13.94
N ILE A 196 5.74 -20.60 -13.60
CA ILE A 196 5.06 -21.43 -12.58
C ILE A 196 4.99 -20.72 -11.23
N LYS A 197 6.01 -19.91 -10.91
CA LYS A 197 6.06 -19.11 -9.68
C LYS A 197 4.94 -18.06 -9.61
N ASP A 198 4.57 -17.46 -10.73
CA ASP A 198 3.48 -16.47 -10.77
C ASP A 198 2.13 -17.16 -10.58
N ILE A 199 1.97 -18.36 -11.15
CA ILE A 199 0.78 -19.20 -10.92
C ILE A 199 0.67 -19.64 -9.45
N GLU A 200 1.77 -20.10 -8.85
CA GLU A 200 1.81 -20.48 -7.43
C GLU A 200 1.48 -19.31 -6.50
N LYS A 201 1.98 -18.11 -6.79
CA LYS A 201 1.66 -16.91 -6.03
C LYS A 201 0.18 -16.54 -6.14
N GLN A 202 -0.42 -16.67 -7.31
CA GLN A 202 -1.85 -16.39 -7.47
C GLN A 202 -2.72 -17.39 -6.70
N ILE A 203 -2.33 -18.67 -6.65
CA ILE A 203 -3.01 -19.68 -5.84
C ILE A 203 -2.84 -19.37 -4.34
N LYS A 204 -1.64 -18.97 -3.93
CA LYS A 204 -1.34 -18.65 -2.52
C LYS A 204 -2.02 -17.37 -2.04
N TYR A 205 -2.13 -16.37 -2.92
CA TYR A 205 -2.67 -15.04 -2.59
C TYR A 205 -3.86 -14.67 -3.49
N PRO A 206 -5.01 -15.38 -3.38
CA PRO A 206 -6.15 -15.18 -4.27
C PRO A 206 -6.81 -13.81 -4.10
N GLN A 207 -6.59 -13.15 -2.97
CA GLN A 207 -7.14 -11.83 -2.66
C GLN A 207 -6.19 -10.67 -3.04
N SER A 208 -5.08 -10.94 -3.73
CA SER A 208 -4.13 -9.89 -4.11
C SER A 208 -4.81 -8.74 -4.86
N ALA A 209 -4.48 -7.51 -4.49
CA ALA A 209 -4.89 -6.31 -5.20
C ALA A 209 -4.00 -6.11 -6.42
N LYS A 210 -4.58 -6.18 -7.62
CA LYS A 210 -3.86 -6.18 -8.89
C LYS A 210 -4.45 -5.19 -9.88
N ASP A 211 -3.61 -4.69 -10.77
CA ASP A 211 -4.01 -3.90 -11.93
C ASP A 211 -4.56 -4.80 -13.05
N GLU A 212 -5.01 -4.18 -14.15
CA GLU A 212 -5.56 -4.87 -15.31
C GLU A 212 -4.57 -5.82 -16.01
N GLN A 213 -3.26 -5.63 -15.78
CA GLN A 213 -2.20 -6.50 -16.30
C GLN A 213 -1.80 -7.60 -15.30
N GLY A 214 -2.49 -7.73 -14.18
CA GLY A 214 -2.21 -8.73 -13.16
C GLY A 214 -0.99 -8.43 -12.27
N ARG A 215 -0.46 -7.19 -12.30
CA ARG A 215 0.62 -6.74 -11.44
C ARG A 215 0.06 -6.19 -10.12
N LEU A 216 0.80 -6.36 -9.03
CA LEU A 216 0.39 -5.83 -7.73
C LEU A 216 0.19 -4.31 -7.77
N LEU A 217 -0.86 -3.83 -7.10
CA LEU A 217 -1.12 -2.40 -6.93
C LEU A 217 -0.05 -1.77 -6.03
N CYS A 218 0.42 -0.60 -6.44
CA CYS A 218 1.41 0.18 -5.71
C CYS A 218 1.13 1.67 -5.79
N GLY A 219 1.20 2.36 -4.66
CA GLY A 219 1.17 3.81 -4.61
C GLY A 219 2.51 4.40 -4.19
N ALA A 220 2.69 5.69 -4.43
CA ALA A 220 3.88 6.43 -4.00
C ALA A 220 3.53 7.83 -3.50
N GLY A 221 4.17 8.24 -2.40
CA GLY A 221 4.06 9.57 -1.84
C GLY A 221 4.91 10.58 -2.60
N VAL A 222 4.38 11.78 -2.80
CA VAL A 222 5.11 12.93 -3.34
C VAL A 222 4.89 14.16 -2.48
N GLY A 223 5.91 15.01 -2.39
CA GLY A 223 5.82 16.35 -1.78
C GLY A 223 5.56 17.42 -2.84
N ILE A 224 5.70 18.67 -2.42
CA ILE A 224 5.47 19.86 -3.27
C ILE A 224 6.75 20.61 -3.62
N THR A 225 7.91 19.97 -3.49
CA THR A 225 9.22 20.54 -3.84
C THR A 225 9.31 20.89 -5.33
N GLY A 226 10.32 21.72 -5.69
CA GLY A 226 10.49 22.19 -7.06
C GLY A 226 10.64 21.07 -8.10
N ASN A 227 11.11 19.88 -7.70
CA ASN A 227 11.27 18.69 -8.55
C ASN A 227 10.09 17.70 -8.48
N MET A 228 8.94 18.11 -7.92
CA MET A 228 7.76 17.25 -7.78
C MET A 228 7.36 16.58 -9.10
N MET A 229 7.29 17.32 -10.20
CA MET A 229 6.85 16.77 -11.48
C MET A 229 7.86 15.79 -12.07
N GLU A 230 9.16 16.00 -11.87
CA GLU A 230 10.21 15.04 -12.26
C GLU A 230 10.04 13.72 -11.50
N ARG A 231 9.75 13.78 -10.19
CA ARG A 231 9.43 12.60 -9.39
C ARG A 231 8.17 11.89 -9.87
N VAL A 232 7.09 12.63 -10.16
CA VAL A 232 5.86 12.06 -10.72
C VAL A 232 6.14 11.38 -12.06
N ASP A 233 6.93 12.00 -12.95
CA ASP A 233 7.31 11.43 -14.25
C ASP A 233 8.03 10.07 -14.07
N ALA A 234 9.01 10.01 -13.17
CA ALA A 234 9.74 8.79 -12.90
C ALA A 234 8.83 7.67 -12.33
N LEU A 235 7.91 8.03 -11.42
CA LEU A 235 6.95 7.09 -10.85
C LEU A 235 5.93 6.57 -11.88
N VAL A 236 5.46 7.43 -12.78
CA VAL A 236 4.58 7.03 -13.90
C VAL A 236 5.31 6.08 -14.85
N ASN A 237 6.58 6.35 -15.16
CA ASN A 237 7.41 5.46 -15.96
C ASN A 237 7.64 4.11 -15.28
N ALA A 238 7.66 4.06 -13.94
CA ALA A 238 7.69 2.83 -13.15
C ALA A 238 6.31 2.16 -13.00
N HIS A 239 5.27 2.68 -13.66
CA HIS A 239 3.90 2.15 -13.63
C HIS A 239 3.20 2.23 -12.27
N VAL A 240 3.44 3.29 -11.50
CA VAL A 240 2.70 3.54 -10.27
C VAL A 240 1.19 3.65 -10.55
N ASP A 241 0.36 3.05 -9.68
CA ASP A 241 -1.10 3.06 -9.86
C ASP A 241 -1.74 4.33 -9.29
N VAL A 242 -1.19 4.85 -8.19
CA VAL A 242 -1.71 6.03 -7.49
C VAL A 242 -0.60 6.88 -6.89
N ILE A 243 -0.72 8.18 -7.05
CA ILE A 243 0.14 9.17 -6.39
C ILE A 243 -0.58 9.72 -5.16
N VAL A 244 0.14 9.82 -4.04
CA VAL A 244 -0.34 10.48 -2.83
C VAL A 244 0.40 11.80 -2.65
N VAL A 245 -0.30 12.90 -2.87
CA VAL A 245 0.20 14.25 -2.54
C VAL A 245 0.06 14.44 -1.03
N ASP A 246 1.17 14.29 -0.31
CA ASP A 246 1.20 14.13 1.13
C ASP A 246 1.78 15.35 1.84
N SER A 247 0.97 16.01 2.67
CA SER A 247 1.31 17.22 3.40
C SER A 247 0.72 17.20 4.82
N ALA A 248 1.34 17.90 5.74
CA ALA A 248 0.77 18.16 7.07
C ALA A 248 -0.50 19.01 7.01
N HIS A 249 -0.68 19.82 5.95
CA HIS A 249 -1.85 20.66 5.73
C HIS A 249 -2.26 20.68 4.26
N GLY A 250 -3.16 19.75 3.89
CA GLY A 250 -3.63 19.60 2.51
C GLY A 250 -4.52 20.75 2.00
N HIS A 251 -5.15 21.51 2.90
CA HIS A 251 -5.98 22.68 2.53
C HIS A 251 -5.11 23.93 2.36
N SER A 252 -4.11 23.86 1.52
CA SER A 252 -3.22 24.98 1.21
C SER A 252 -3.13 25.20 -0.29
N LYS A 253 -2.89 26.45 -0.70
CA LYS A 253 -2.81 26.84 -2.13
C LYS A 253 -1.83 25.96 -2.90
N ASN A 254 -0.65 25.71 -2.34
CA ASN A 254 0.40 24.97 -3.02
C ASN A 254 0.00 23.50 -3.26
N ILE A 255 -0.73 22.89 -2.33
CA ILE A 255 -1.24 21.51 -2.50
C ILE A 255 -2.32 21.44 -3.56
N LEU A 256 -3.27 22.38 -3.56
CA LEU A 256 -4.31 22.47 -4.58
C LEU A 256 -3.69 22.66 -5.98
N GLU A 257 -2.68 23.51 -6.11
CA GLU A 257 -1.96 23.72 -7.37
C GLU A 257 -1.15 22.47 -7.79
N ALA A 258 -0.55 21.75 -6.83
CA ALA A 258 0.15 20.50 -7.10
C ALA A 258 -0.79 19.44 -7.69
N VAL A 259 -1.96 19.23 -7.07
CA VAL A 259 -2.99 18.31 -7.60
C VAL A 259 -3.40 18.70 -9.01
N LYS A 260 -3.71 19.98 -9.25
CA LYS A 260 -4.07 20.49 -10.60
C LYS A 260 -2.96 20.24 -11.61
N LYS A 261 -1.70 20.48 -11.28
CA LYS A 261 -0.54 20.24 -12.16
C LYS A 261 -0.41 18.78 -12.55
N ILE A 262 -0.51 17.87 -11.58
CA ILE A 262 -0.42 16.43 -11.83
C ILE A 262 -1.55 15.98 -12.74
N LYS A 263 -2.79 16.36 -12.42
CA LYS A 263 -3.98 15.99 -13.22
C LYS A 263 -3.98 16.61 -14.63
N ALA A 264 -3.42 17.79 -14.79
CA ALA A 264 -3.27 18.43 -16.12
C ALA A 264 -2.31 17.65 -17.03
N LYS A 265 -1.20 17.14 -16.49
CA LYS A 265 -0.22 16.34 -17.24
C LYS A 265 -0.65 14.89 -17.41
N TYR A 266 -1.24 14.30 -16.38
CA TYR A 266 -1.65 12.91 -16.32
C TYR A 266 -3.14 12.77 -15.92
N PRO A 267 -4.09 13.04 -16.81
CA PRO A 267 -5.54 13.06 -16.48
C PRO A 267 -6.06 11.72 -15.94
N ASN A 268 -5.46 10.60 -16.38
CA ASN A 268 -5.88 9.25 -15.98
C ASN A 268 -5.21 8.73 -14.72
N LEU A 269 -4.09 9.34 -14.30
CA LEU A 269 -3.37 8.95 -13.08
C LEU A 269 -4.26 9.24 -11.86
N GLN A 270 -4.37 8.28 -10.99
CA GLN A 270 -5.14 8.45 -9.76
C GLN A 270 -4.32 9.24 -8.73
N VAL A 271 -4.96 10.25 -8.13
CA VAL A 271 -4.31 11.16 -7.16
C VAL A 271 -5.10 11.21 -5.87
N ILE A 272 -4.47 10.79 -4.80
CA ILE A 272 -4.96 10.99 -3.43
C ILE A 272 -4.28 12.24 -2.88
N ALA A 273 -5.03 13.10 -2.20
CA ALA A 273 -4.46 14.30 -1.61
C ALA A 273 -4.85 14.47 -0.14
N GLY A 274 -3.96 15.00 0.67
CA GLY A 274 -4.17 15.25 2.11
C GLY A 274 -2.89 15.78 2.77
N ASN A 275 -2.89 15.93 4.13
CA ASN A 275 -3.98 15.53 5.02
C ASN A 275 -4.90 16.71 5.30
N ILE A 276 -6.15 16.40 5.49
CA ILE A 276 -7.22 17.35 5.79
C ILE A 276 -8.03 16.92 7.02
N ALA A 277 -8.89 17.80 7.52
CA ALA A 277 -9.75 17.50 8.67
C ALA A 277 -11.14 18.15 8.59
N THR A 278 -11.47 18.80 7.47
CA THR A 278 -12.74 19.54 7.31
C THR A 278 -13.39 19.29 5.96
N GLY A 279 -14.72 19.38 5.90
CA GLY A 279 -15.48 19.27 4.66
C GLY A 279 -15.11 20.35 3.63
N ALA A 280 -14.81 21.58 4.08
CA ALA A 280 -14.35 22.64 3.18
C ALA A 280 -13.01 22.28 2.51
N ALA A 281 -12.11 21.65 3.22
CA ALA A 281 -10.84 21.15 2.68
C ALA A 281 -11.07 19.99 1.69
N ALA A 282 -11.97 19.07 2.02
CA ALA A 282 -12.35 17.97 1.13
C ALA A 282 -12.89 18.53 -0.21
N LYS A 283 -13.81 19.49 -0.15
CA LYS A 283 -14.34 20.16 -1.35
C LYS A 283 -13.24 20.78 -2.20
N ALA A 284 -12.32 21.54 -1.58
CA ALA A 284 -11.26 22.22 -2.30
C ALA A 284 -10.32 21.23 -3.03
N LEU A 285 -9.96 20.11 -2.40
CA LEU A 285 -9.12 19.07 -3.02
C LEU A 285 -9.84 18.35 -4.15
N ILE A 286 -11.12 18.04 -3.99
CA ILE A 286 -11.97 17.40 -5.01
C ILE A 286 -12.09 18.32 -6.23
N GLU A 287 -12.38 19.61 -6.03
CA GLU A 287 -12.44 20.60 -7.11
C GLU A 287 -11.08 20.84 -7.79
N ALA A 288 -9.98 20.57 -7.09
CA ALA A 288 -8.64 20.57 -7.68
C ALA A 288 -8.34 19.32 -8.52
N GLY A 289 -9.18 18.28 -8.45
CA GLY A 289 -9.07 17.05 -9.23
C GLY A 289 -8.58 15.82 -8.46
N ALA A 290 -8.57 15.84 -7.10
CA ALA A 290 -8.22 14.66 -6.31
C ALA A 290 -9.25 13.55 -6.51
N ASP A 291 -8.76 12.31 -6.70
CA ASP A 291 -9.57 11.10 -6.90
C ASP A 291 -9.91 10.40 -5.57
N ALA A 292 -9.26 10.79 -4.47
CA ALA A 292 -9.61 10.49 -3.09
C ALA A 292 -9.00 11.54 -2.14
N VAL A 293 -9.58 11.69 -0.96
CA VAL A 293 -9.08 12.62 0.07
C VAL A 293 -8.62 11.85 1.31
N LYS A 294 -7.46 12.25 1.85
CA LYS A 294 -6.86 11.61 3.02
C LYS A 294 -7.02 12.49 4.26
N VAL A 295 -7.66 11.95 5.30
CA VAL A 295 -8.16 12.65 6.47
C VAL A 295 -7.36 12.26 7.70
N GLY A 296 -6.79 13.25 8.39
CA GLY A 296 -6.09 13.07 9.66
C GLY A 296 -5.05 14.16 9.92
N ILE A 297 -5.38 15.09 10.81
CA ILE A 297 -4.48 16.12 11.30
C ILE A 297 -4.16 15.86 12.78
N GLY A 298 -2.98 15.31 13.02
CA GLY A 298 -2.44 15.05 14.36
C GLY A 298 -2.94 13.82 15.11
N PRO A 299 -3.66 12.81 14.51
CA PRO A 299 -4.09 11.63 15.28
C PRO A 299 -3.02 10.54 15.41
N GLY A 300 -1.94 10.60 14.63
CA GLY A 300 -0.90 9.56 14.63
C GLY A 300 -0.18 9.45 15.97
N SER A 301 0.23 8.24 16.35
CA SER A 301 0.88 7.95 17.65
C SER A 301 2.21 8.66 17.86
N ILE A 302 2.90 9.02 16.75
CA ILE A 302 4.20 9.71 16.76
C ILE A 302 4.07 11.20 16.37
N CYS A 303 2.86 11.70 16.18
CA CYS A 303 2.60 13.09 15.78
C CYS A 303 2.45 13.98 16.98
N THR A 304 3.14 15.15 16.97
CA THR A 304 3.04 16.16 18.01
C THR A 304 2.44 17.49 17.51
N THR A 305 1.89 17.53 16.30
CA THR A 305 1.28 18.72 15.70
C THR A 305 0.25 19.38 16.62
N ARG A 306 -0.61 18.59 17.26
CA ARG A 306 -1.64 19.11 18.18
C ARG A 306 -1.05 19.79 19.41
N ILE A 307 0.13 19.36 19.86
CA ILE A 307 0.81 19.91 21.05
C ILE A 307 1.71 21.09 20.65
N VAL A 308 2.47 20.93 19.56
CA VAL A 308 3.46 21.93 19.12
C VAL A 308 2.78 23.12 18.43
N ALA A 309 1.83 22.85 17.54
CA ALA A 309 1.12 23.87 16.77
C ALA A 309 -0.28 24.21 17.32
N GLY A 310 -0.85 23.37 18.19
CA GLY A 310 -2.21 23.54 18.70
C GLY A 310 -3.30 23.27 17.66
N ILE A 311 -2.99 22.53 16.58
CA ILE A 311 -3.86 22.32 15.43
C ILE A 311 -4.26 20.85 15.34
N GLY A 312 -5.54 20.60 15.08
CA GLY A 312 -6.06 19.25 14.84
C GLY A 312 -7.57 19.17 15.01
N VAL A 313 -8.13 18.07 14.53
CA VAL A 313 -9.53 17.71 14.74
C VAL A 313 -9.57 16.24 15.18
N PRO A 314 -10.36 15.85 16.21
CA PRO A 314 -10.53 14.47 16.60
C PRO A 314 -11.04 13.62 15.43
N GLN A 315 -10.53 12.39 15.30
CA GLN A 315 -10.54 11.68 14.03
C GLN A 315 -11.93 11.27 13.52
N ILE A 316 -12.83 10.84 14.39
CA ILE A 316 -14.21 10.51 13.99
C ILE A 316 -14.92 11.76 13.44
N SER A 317 -14.81 12.89 14.13
CA SER A 317 -15.39 14.16 13.66
C SER A 317 -14.80 14.58 12.32
N ALA A 318 -13.48 14.46 12.14
CA ALA A 318 -12.81 14.80 10.90
C ALA A 318 -13.29 13.93 9.73
N ILE A 319 -13.41 12.61 9.94
CA ILE A 319 -13.89 11.66 8.92
C ILE A 319 -15.34 12.00 8.53
N MET A 320 -16.23 12.19 9.51
CA MET A 320 -17.64 12.50 9.27
C MET A 320 -17.82 13.82 8.49
N ASP A 321 -17.09 14.87 8.87
CA ASP A 321 -17.18 16.17 8.20
C ASP A 321 -16.68 16.11 6.75
N CYS A 322 -15.52 15.46 6.52
CA CYS A 322 -14.99 15.25 5.18
C CYS A 322 -15.91 14.36 4.33
N TYR A 323 -16.43 13.28 4.89
CA TYR A 323 -17.33 12.34 4.19
C TYR A 323 -18.65 12.98 3.82
N ALA A 324 -19.22 13.84 4.68
CA ALA A 324 -20.47 14.56 4.39
C ALA A 324 -20.40 15.32 3.05
N VAL A 325 -19.23 15.87 2.73
CA VAL A 325 -18.98 16.55 1.45
C VAL A 325 -18.55 15.57 0.36
N ALA A 326 -17.57 14.72 0.63
CA ALA A 326 -16.97 13.83 -0.37
C ALA A 326 -18.00 12.88 -1.03
N LYS A 327 -18.98 12.40 -0.26
CA LYS A 327 -20.06 11.54 -0.77
C LYS A 327 -20.92 12.21 -1.88
N GLU A 328 -21.10 13.52 -1.83
CA GLU A 328 -21.88 14.27 -2.84
C GLU A 328 -21.17 14.25 -4.20
N TYR A 329 -19.84 14.14 -4.20
CA TYR A 329 -19.00 14.03 -5.39
C TYR A 329 -18.66 12.57 -5.75
N GLY A 330 -19.09 11.60 -4.95
CA GLY A 330 -18.75 10.19 -5.12
C GLY A 330 -17.27 9.87 -4.87
N ILE A 331 -16.52 10.75 -4.16
CA ILE A 331 -15.08 10.62 -3.91
C ILE A 331 -14.82 9.86 -2.63
N PRO A 332 -13.96 8.80 -2.64
CA PRO A 332 -13.59 8.04 -1.46
C PRO A 332 -12.82 8.85 -0.42
N VAL A 333 -12.99 8.48 0.85
CA VAL A 333 -12.29 9.04 2.00
C VAL A 333 -11.35 8.00 2.59
N ILE A 334 -10.12 8.41 2.90
CA ILE A 334 -9.10 7.59 3.55
C ILE A 334 -8.89 8.12 4.96
N ALA A 335 -9.11 7.28 5.97
CA ALA A 335 -8.84 7.60 7.37
C ALA A 335 -7.36 7.31 7.69
N ASP A 336 -6.60 8.35 8.01
CA ASP A 336 -5.16 8.25 8.26
C ASP A 336 -4.80 8.62 9.70
N GLY A 337 -4.36 7.63 10.46
CA GLY A 337 -3.85 7.78 11.81
C GLY A 337 -4.89 7.60 12.93
N GLY A 338 -4.39 7.36 14.14
CA GLY A 338 -5.19 7.19 15.36
C GLY A 338 -5.78 5.79 15.56
N ILE A 339 -5.64 4.89 14.60
CA ILE A 339 -6.16 3.53 14.66
C ILE A 339 -5.19 2.64 15.44
N LYS A 340 -5.66 2.09 16.57
CA LYS A 340 -4.90 1.25 17.50
C LYS A 340 -5.37 -0.21 17.47
N TYR A 341 -6.63 -0.45 17.15
CA TYR A 341 -7.29 -1.74 17.16
C TYR A 341 -8.17 -1.92 15.92
N SER A 342 -8.54 -3.16 15.63
CA SER A 342 -9.50 -3.48 14.56
C SER A 342 -10.87 -2.81 14.76
N GLY A 343 -11.29 -2.63 16.03
CA GLY A 343 -12.51 -1.89 16.36
C GLY A 343 -12.48 -0.43 15.93
N ASP A 344 -11.32 0.24 16.00
CA ASP A 344 -11.17 1.62 15.50
C ASP A 344 -11.30 1.68 13.99
N MET A 345 -10.80 0.65 13.28
CA MET A 345 -10.98 0.52 11.83
C MET A 345 -12.48 0.40 11.48
N THR A 346 -13.22 -0.44 12.19
CA THR A 346 -14.67 -0.57 12.02
C THR A 346 -15.39 0.77 12.24
N LYS A 347 -15.02 1.50 13.30
CA LYS A 347 -15.56 2.85 13.58
C LYS A 347 -15.20 3.86 12.48
N ALA A 348 -13.95 3.83 11.96
CA ALA A 348 -13.55 4.73 10.89
C ALA A 348 -14.35 4.50 9.60
N LEU A 349 -14.56 3.23 9.24
CA LEU A 349 -15.38 2.86 8.08
C LEU A 349 -16.84 3.25 8.27
N ALA A 350 -17.44 2.97 9.43
CA ALA A 350 -18.80 3.40 9.76
C ALA A 350 -18.96 4.93 9.76
N ALA A 351 -17.92 5.69 10.13
CA ALA A 351 -17.91 7.15 10.09
C ALA A 351 -17.84 7.74 8.66
N GLY A 352 -17.58 6.91 7.64
CA GLY A 352 -17.58 7.32 6.24
C GLY A 352 -16.27 7.06 5.47
N ALA A 353 -15.23 6.52 6.11
CA ALA A 353 -14.02 6.15 5.40
C ALA A 353 -14.25 4.95 4.47
N ASN A 354 -13.49 4.90 3.38
CA ASN A 354 -13.42 3.74 2.47
C ASN A 354 -12.22 2.87 2.81
N VAL A 355 -11.11 3.49 3.19
CA VAL A 355 -9.84 2.83 3.45
C VAL A 355 -9.22 3.42 4.71
N CYS A 356 -8.51 2.59 5.48
CA CYS A 356 -7.74 2.98 6.65
C CYS A 356 -6.25 2.92 6.34
N MET A 357 -5.56 4.07 6.42
CA MET A 357 -4.10 4.13 6.37
C MET A 357 -3.53 3.98 7.78
N MET A 358 -2.55 3.11 7.93
CA MET A 358 -1.94 2.82 9.23
C MET A 358 -0.41 2.84 9.14
N GLY A 359 0.22 3.45 10.15
CA GLY A 359 1.68 3.47 10.34
C GLY A 359 2.11 2.53 11.45
N SER A 360 1.79 2.85 12.71
CA SER A 360 2.24 2.10 13.91
C SER A 360 1.83 0.64 13.89
N MET A 361 0.65 0.33 13.37
CA MET A 361 0.15 -1.05 13.28
C MET A 361 1.03 -1.95 12.42
N PHE A 362 1.68 -1.39 11.38
CA PHE A 362 2.50 -2.13 10.42
C PHE A 362 4.01 -1.91 10.61
N ALA A 363 4.42 -0.86 11.33
CA ALA A 363 5.83 -0.56 11.57
C ALA A 363 6.58 -1.68 12.30
N GLY A 364 5.90 -2.47 13.12
CA GLY A 364 6.46 -3.63 13.84
C GLY A 364 6.58 -4.90 13.00
N CYS A 365 6.07 -4.93 11.77
CA CYS A 365 6.10 -6.11 10.91
C CYS A 365 7.49 -6.32 10.27
N ASP A 366 7.81 -7.56 9.92
CA ASP A 366 9.07 -7.94 9.26
C ASP A 366 9.31 -7.18 7.96
N GLU A 367 8.26 -6.87 7.23
CA GLU A 367 8.29 -6.23 5.92
C GLU A 367 8.52 -4.72 5.98
N ALA A 368 8.34 -4.09 7.15
CA ALA A 368 8.66 -2.67 7.34
C ALA A 368 10.17 -2.42 7.31
N PRO A 369 10.64 -1.29 6.75
CA PRO A 369 12.08 -1.01 6.61
C PRO A 369 12.77 -0.60 7.92
N GLY A 370 12.03 -0.24 8.97
CA GLY A 370 12.61 0.12 10.26
C GLY A 370 13.56 -0.95 10.82
N THR A 371 14.68 -0.53 11.39
CA THR A 371 15.69 -1.44 11.96
C THR A 371 15.20 -2.12 13.23
N PHE A 372 15.73 -3.32 13.48
CA PHE A 372 15.45 -4.05 14.72
C PHE A 372 16.23 -3.47 15.90
N GLU A 373 15.58 -3.41 17.05
CA GLU A 373 16.16 -3.10 18.34
C GLU A 373 15.85 -4.20 19.35
N LEU A 374 16.82 -4.52 20.19
CA LEU A 374 16.62 -5.38 21.36
C LEU A 374 16.56 -4.52 22.62
N PHE A 375 15.44 -4.53 23.31
CA PHE A 375 15.26 -3.79 24.55
C PHE A 375 14.57 -4.64 25.61
N GLN A 376 15.16 -4.71 26.80
CA GLN A 376 14.67 -5.56 27.91
C GLN A 376 14.35 -7.01 27.51
N GLY A 377 15.19 -7.60 26.63
CA GLY A 377 15.03 -8.97 26.15
C GLY A 377 13.93 -9.19 25.10
N ARG A 378 13.22 -8.13 24.68
CA ARG A 378 12.18 -8.18 23.64
C ARG A 378 12.66 -7.50 22.36
N LYS A 379 12.15 -7.98 21.22
CA LYS A 379 12.40 -7.37 19.90
C LYS A 379 11.45 -6.22 19.65
N TYR A 380 11.99 -5.13 19.13
CA TYR A 380 11.27 -3.95 18.69
C TYR A 380 11.75 -3.56 17.28
N LYS A 381 10.99 -2.71 16.62
CA LYS A 381 11.40 -2.01 15.40
C LYS A 381 11.35 -0.50 15.60
N VAL A 382 12.32 0.20 15.02
CA VAL A 382 12.33 1.67 15.01
C VAL A 382 11.12 2.16 14.22
N TYR A 383 10.42 3.13 14.80
CA TYR A 383 9.29 3.81 14.20
C TYR A 383 9.39 5.31 14.48
N ARG A 384 9.28 6.12 13.43
CA ARG A 384 9.40 7.58 13.57
C ARG A 384 8.35 8.32 12.76
N GLY A 385 7.96 9.49 13.27
CA GLY A 385 7.11 10.44 12.56
C GLY A 385 7.87 11.13 11.43
N MET A 386 7.17 11.44 10.35
CA MET A 386 7.74 12.21 9.24
C MET A 386 8.09 13.65 9.66
N GLY A 387 7.53 14.14 10.78
CA GLY A 387 7.89 15.40 11.43
C GLY A 387 8.98 15.29 12.49
N SER A 388 9.62 14.13 12.68
CA SER A 388 10.79 14.00 13.55
C SER A 388 12.02 14.66 12.93
N ILE A 389 13.00 15.02 13.75
CA ILE A 389 14.22 15.68 13.27
C ILE A 389 14.92 14.83 12.21
N ALA A 390 15.16 13.57 12.49
CA ALA A 390 15.85 12.69 11.55
C ALA A 390 15.06 12.45 10.24
N ALA A 391 13.75 12.34 10.29
CA ALA A 391 12.94 12.23 9.07
C ALA A 391 12.99 13.53 8.25
N MET A 392 12.94 14.68 8.90
CA MET A 392 13.04 15.98 8.21
C MET A 392 14.42 16.19 7.58
N GLU A 393 15.49 15.80 8.25
CA GLU A 393 16.86 15.86 7.70
C GLU A 393 17.03 14.97 6.47
N ASN A 394 16.29 13.87 6.40
CA ASN A 394 16.31 12.92 5.29
C ASN A 394 15.31 13.21 4.16
N GLY A 395 14.58 14.34 4.17
CA GLY A 395 13.78 14.77 3.03
C GLY A 395 12.33 15.15 3.30
N SER A 396 11.81 15.07 4.54
CA SER A 396 10.40 15.39 4.82
C SER A 396 10.14 16.85 5.27
N LYS A 397 11.11 17.76 5.13
CA LYS A 397 10.97 19.18 5.49
C LYS A 397 9.83 19.90 4.77
N ASP A 398 9.60 19.56 3.51
CA ASP A 398 8.54 20.10 2.65
C ASP A 398 7.14 19.78 3.18
N ARG A 399 6.96 18.59 3.78
CA ARG A 399 5.69 18.19 4.41
C ARG A 399 5.23 19.18 5.48
N TYR A 400 6.18 19.82 6.18
CA TYR A 400 5.97 20.74 7.28
C TYR A 400 6.32 22.19 6.92
N PHE A 401 6.48 22.52 5.65
CA PHE A 401 6.81 23.86 5.14
C PHE A 401 8.13 24.44 5.70
N GLN A 402 9.09 23.57 5.99
CA GLN A 402 10.38 23.95 6.61
C GLN A 402 11.57 23.74 5.68
N GLU A 403 11.39 23.71 4.37
CA GLU A 403 12.47 23.50 3.39
C GLU A 403 13.66 24.44 3.55
N ASN A 404 13.38 25.73 3.82
CA ASN A 404 14.37 26.79 3.95
C ASN A 404 14.70 27.14 5.41
N ALA A 405 14.24 26.36 6.39
CA ALA A 405 14.46 26.62 7.79
C ALA A 405 15.91 26.38 8.18
N LYS A 406 16.54 27.38 8.82
CA LYS A 406 17.90 27.27 9.41
C LYS A 406 17.93 26.31 10.61
N LYS A 407 16.83 26.22 11.34
CA LYS A 407 16.65 25.34 12.49
C LYS A 407 15.25 24.73 12.40
N LEU A 408 15.16 23.42 12.56
CA LEU A 408 13.91 22.69 12.44
C LEU A 408 13.09 22.80 13.72
N VAL A 409 11.76 22.86 13.55
CA VAL A 409 10.77 22.72 14.63
C VAL A 409 10.04 21.39 14.39
N PRO A 410 10.35 20.32 15.13
CA PRO A 410 9.74 19.02 14.90
C PRO A 410 8.28 19.00 15.34
N GLU A 411 7.46 18.32 14.54
CA GLU A 411 6.07 17.98 14.83
C GLU A 411 5.84 16.48 14.92
N GLY A 412 6.86 15.74 15.29
CA GLY A 412 6.85 14.30 15.48
C GLY A 412 8.03 13.82 16.31
N VAL A 413 7.90 12.61 16.82
CA VAL A 413 8.91 11.95 17.64
C VAL A 413 9.43 10.68 16.96
N GLU A 414 10.55 10.19 17.48
CA GLU A 414 11.11 8.89 17.17
C GLU A 414 10.90 7.95 18.36
N GLY A 415 10.64 6.70 18.07
CA GLY A 415 10.41 5.69 19.07
C GLY A 415 10.56 4.30 18.49
N ARG A 416 10.06 3.32 19.19
CA ARG A 416 10.04 1.93 18.79
C ARG A 416 8.66 1.33 19.02
N VAL A 417 8.31 0.35 18.21
CA VAL A 417 7.10 -0.45 18.35
C VAL A 417 7.47 -1.91 18.55
N ALA A 418 6.65 -2.65 19.28
CA ALA A 418 6.85 -4.07 19.47
C ALA A 418 6.90 -4.79 18.12
N TYR A 419 7.83 -5.74 17.99
CA TYR A 419 7.91 -6.63 16.83
C TYR A 419 6.65 -7.52 16.75
N LYS A 420 6.05 -7.63 15.58
CA LYS A 420 4.76 -8.30 15.36
C LYS A 420 4.84 -9.53 14.43
N GLY A 421 6.03 -9.90 13.94
CA GLY A 421 6.16 -10.96 12.93
C GLY A 421 5.74 -10.51 11.53
N HIS A 422 5.19 -11.41 10.74
CA HIS A 422 4.79 -11.12 9.37
C HIS A 422 3.53 -10.26 9.28
N LEU A 423 3.48 -9.41 8.26
CA LEU A 423 2.31 -8.56 7.97
C LEU A 423 1.02 -9.38 7.84
N GLU A 424 1.10 -10.55 7.22
CA GLU A 424 -0.02 -11.47 7.01
C GLU A 424 -0.78 -11.77 8.31
N ASP A 425 -0.07 -12.03 9.41
CA ASP A 425 -0.67 -12.32 10.71
C ASP A 425 -1.39 -11.10 11.29
N THR A 426 -0.78 -9.92 11.17
CA THR A 426 -1.40 -8.66 11.62
C THR A 426 -2.66 -8.34 10.81
N VAL A 427 -2.60 -8.47 9.48
CA VAL A 427 -3.76 -8.25 8.60
C VAL A 427 -4.88 -9.24 8.89
N PHE A 428 -4.54 -10.52 9.13
CA PHE A 428 -5.54 -11.54 9.50
C PHE A 428 -6.32 -11.13 10.75
N GLN A 429 -5.65 -10.67 11.80
CA GLN A 429 -6.31 -10.22 13.04
C GLN A 429 -7.16 -8.97 12.82
N LEU A 430 -6.67 -7.99 12.07
CA LEU A 430 -7.41 -6.76 11.76
C LEU A 430 -8.68 -7.07 10.96
N MET A 431 -8.57 -7.90 9.93
CA MET A 431 -9.71 -8.27 9.09
C MET A 431 -10.72 -9.15 9.83
N GLY A 432 -10.25 -10.04 10.72
CA GLY A 432 -11.12 -10.81 11.61
C GLY A 432 -11.96 -9.91 12.51
N GLY A 433 -11.34 -8.91 13.14
CA GLY A 433 -12.04 -7.93 13.96
C GLY A 433 -13.02 -7.05 13.18
N LEU A 434 -12.66 -6.62 11.97
CA LEU A 434 -13.56 -5.87 11.09
C LEU A 434 -14.80 -6.70 10.72
N ARG A 435 -14.61 -7.93 10.24
CA ARG A 435 -15.72 -8.82 9.89
C ARG A 435 -16.66 -9.07 11.05
N SER A 436 -16.08 -9.27 12.25
CA SER A 436 -16.87 -9.39 13.47
C SER A 436 -17.71 -8.13 13.73
N GLY A 437 -17.11 -6.94 13.65
CA GLY A 437 -17.80 -5.67 13.83
C GLY A 437 -18.91 -5.45 12.80
N MET A 438 -18.67 -5.78 11.53
CA MET A 438 -19.68 -5.72 10.47
C MET A 438 -20.84 -6.69 10.76
N GLY A 439 -20.52 -7.91 11.19
CA GLY A 439 -21.53 -8.89 11.61
C GLY A 439 -22.41 -8.38 12.74
N TYR A 440 -21.83 -7.77 13.80
CA TYR A 440 -22.60 -7.15 14.89
C TYR A 440 -23.50 -6.00 14.43
N CYS A 441 -23.10 -5.27 13.39
CA CYS A 441 -23.89 -4.17 12.83
C CYS A 441 -24.91 -4.61 11.77
N GLY A 442 -24.92 -5.90 11.39
CA GLY A 442 -25.77 -6.40 10.29
C GLY A 442 -25.39 -5.83 8.93
N ALA A 443 -24.13 -5.48 8.74
CA ALA A 443 -23.61 -4.87 7.52
C ALA A 443 -22.94 -5.94 6.64
N GLU A 444 -23.51 -6.21 5.47
CA GLU A 444 -22.99 -7.16 4.50
C GLU A 444 -21.76 -6.65 3.74
N ASP A 445 -21.61 -5.32 3.62
CA ASP A 445 -20.50 -4.63 3.00
C ASP A 445 -20.18 -3.30 3.71
N ILE A 446 -19.09 -2.63 3.27
CA ILE A 446 -18.63 -1.37 3.86
C ILE A 446 -19.62 -0.22 3.61
N GLU A 447 -20.29 -0.17 2.47
CA GLU A 447 -21.25 0.88 2.16
C GLU A 447 -22.51 0.73 3.05
N THR A 448 -22.95 -0.47 3.29
CA THR A 448 -24.03 -0.76 4.26
C THR A 448 -23.61 -0.34 5.68
N LEU A 449 -22.37 -0.64 6.09
CA LEU A 449 -21.85 -0.20 7.41
C LEU A 449 -21.88 1.32 7.57
N LYS A 450 -21.54 2.10 6.54
CA LYS A 450 -21.61 3.58 6.55
C LYS A 450 -23.03 4.11 6.73
N THR A 451 -24.02 3.41 6.18
CA THR A 451 -25.43 3.87 6.17
C THR A 451 -26.20 3.38 7.39
N THR A 452 -25.90 2.20 7.90
CA THR A 452 -26.62 1.57 9.02
C THR A 452 -25.92 1.71 10.37
N GLY A 453 -24.60 1.93 10.38
CA GLY A 453 -23.81 2.08 11.60
C GLY A 453 -24.29 3.25 12.45
N ARG A 454 -24.55 2.99 13.73
CA ARG A 454 -24.95 4.00 14.70
C ARG A 454 -23.95 4.07 15.84
N PHE A 455 -23.56 5.26 16.20
CA PHE A 455 -22.65 5.51 17.30
C PHE A 455 -23.38 5.90 18.58
N VAL A 456 -22.88 5.42 19.70
CA VAL A 456 -23.18 5.95 21.03
C VAL A 456 -21.92 6.60 21.60
N LYS A 457 -22.05 7.81 22.12
CA LYS A 457 -20.95 8.47 22.84
C LYS A 457 -20.80 7.83 24.22
N ILE A 458 -19.54 7.58 24.60
CA ILE A 458 -19.20 6.94 25.88
C ILE A 458 -18.41 7.89 26.79
N SER A 459 -18.39 7.59 28.07
CA SER A 459 -17.57 8.29 29.07
C SER A 459 -16.19 7.61 29.24
N ALA A 460 -15.26 8.30 29.93
CA ALA A 460 -14.00 7.69 30.31
C ALA A 460 -14.16 6.42 31.18
N ALA A 461 -15.24 6.34 31.95
CA ALA A 461 -15.57 5.13 32.71
C ALA A 461 -15.97 3.97 31.80
N SER A 462 -16.77 4.22 30.77
CA SER A 462 -17.11 3.21 29.76
C SER A 462 -15.93 2.80 28.91
N LEU A 463 -14.99 3.71 28.62
CA LEU A 463 -13.76 3.35 27.95
C LEU A 463 -12.95 2.36 28.78
N LYS A 464 -12.81 2.60 30.10
CA LYS A 464 -12.14 1.67 31.01
C LYS A 464 -12.87 0.31 31.07
N GLU A 465 -14.21 0.32 31.11
CA GLU A 465 -15.06 -0.90 31.05
C GLU A 465 -14.85 -1.69 29.75
N SER A 466 -14.51 -1.01 28.65
CA SER A 466 -14.29 -1.65 27.34
C SER A 466 -12.97 -2.46 27.25
N HIS A 467 -12.04 -2.23 28.16
CA HIS A 467 -10.80 -3.00 28.27
C HIS A 467 -10.94 -4.08 29.35
N PRO A 468 -10.17 -5.18 29.28
CA PRO A 468 -10.11 -6.15 30.37
C PRO A 468 -9.78 -5.44 31.70
N HIS A 469 -10.60 -5.66 32.71
CA HIS A 469 -10.43 -5.05 34.02
C HIS A 469 -10.71 -6.06 35.14
N ASP A 470 -10.19 -5.79 36.35
CA ASP A 470 -10.32 -6.65 37.52
C ASP A 470 -9.73 -8.06 37.35
N ILE A 471 -8.79 -8.23 36.41
CA ILE A 471 -8.03 -9.45 36.16
C ILE A 471 -6.55 -9.15 35.91
N HIS A 472 -5.69 -10.13 36.12
CA HIS A 472 -4.32 -10.12 35.60
C HIS A 472 -4.27 -10.96 34.33
N ILE A 473 -3.86 -10.35 33.20
CA ILE A 473 -3.69 -11.06 31.94
C ILE A 473 -2.46 -11.95 32.08
N THR A 474 -2.67 -13.26 32.04
CA THR A 474 -1.59 -14.25 32.12
C THR A 474 -1.10 -14.72 30.75
N LYS A 475 -1.91 -14.50 29.71
CA LYS A 475 -1.61 -14.79 28.32
C LYS A 475 -2.27 -13.75 27.43
N GLU A 476 -1.47 -12.98 26.71
CA GLU A 476 -1.95 -12.00 25.74
C GLU A 476 -2.65 -12.67 24.55
N ALA A 477 -3.67 -12.01 24.02
CA ALA A 477 -4.29 -12.41 22.77
C ALA A 477 -3.48 -11.84 21.59
N PRO A 478 -3.48 -12.48 20.42
CA PRO A 478 -2.70 -11.99 19.26
C PRO A 478 -3.16 -10.61 18.75
N ASN A 479 -4.37 -10.18 19.11
CA ASN A 479 -5.00 -8.90 18.73
C ASN A 479 -5.21 -7.93 19.88
N TYR A 480 -4.73 -8.28 21.08
CA TYR A 480 -4.81 -7.42 22.27
C TYR A 480 -3.58 -7.62 23.15
N SER A 481 -2.81 -6.57 23.34
CA SER A 481 -1.70 -6.48 24.28
C SER A 481 -1.97 -5.38 25.31
N VAL A 482 -1.43 -5.53 26.50
CA VAL A 482 -1.40 -4.48 27.51
C VAL A 482 -0.18 -3.61 27.20
N ASP A 483 -0.41 -2.34 26.88
CA ASP A 483 0.67 -1.36 26.81
C ASP A 483 1.24 -1.19 28.24
N GLU A 484 2.51 -1.54 28.44
CA GLU A 484 3.27 -1.23 29.65
C GLU A 484 3.81 0.21 29.63
#